data_d2cea6cc76a0776e21a1a5fb20c7fc04
#
_entry.id   d2cea6cc76a0776e21a1a5fb20c7fc04
#
_cell.length_a   1.000
_cell.length_b   1.000
_cell.length_c   1.000
_cell.angle_alpha   90.00
_cell.angle_beta   90.00
_cell.angle_gamma   90.00
#
_symmetry.space_group_name_H-M   'P 1'
#
loop_
_entity.id
_entity.type
_entity.pdbx_description
1 polymer ?
#
loop_
_entity_poly.entity_id
_entity_poly.type
_entity_poly.pdbx_seq_one_letter_code
_entity_poly.pdbx_strand_id
1 'polypeptide(L)' 'MTTDAHMTLIDAPVGTFVRIRHLTSRPEISTRLRELGFCENAVVRCVMKGYGNIICEVCNTRVGLDSGLARRIHVSVSE' A
#
# COMPACT_ATOMS: atom_id res chain seq x y z
N MET A 1 12.77 -15.03 -13.25
CA MET A 1 12.66 -14.60 -12.92
C MET A 1 12.05 -14.13 -12.13
N THR A 2 11.93 -14.04 -11.52
CA THR A 2 11.30 -13.66 -10.82
C THR A 2 11.12 -12.68 -10.54
N THR A 3 10.89 -12.18 -10.75
CA THR A 3 10.66 -11.27 -10.59
C THR A 3 9.91 -10.64 -9.74
N ASP A 4 9.50 -11.00 -9.10
CA ASP A 4 8.74 -10.40 -8.25
C ASP A 4 9.46 -10.02 -7.18
N ALA A 5 10.25 -9.07 -7.36
CA ALA A 5 10.82 -8.38 -6.36
C ALA A 5 9.82 -8.06 -5.34
N HIS A 6 10.07 -8.30 -4.13
CA HIS A 6 9.22 -7.87 -3.08
C HIS A 6 9.21 -6.37 -3.05
N MET A 7 8.08 -5.81 -3.27
CA MET A 7 7.89 -4.38 -3.25
C MET A 7 6.85 -4.05 -2.19
N THR A 8 7.11 -3.02 -1.43
CA THR A 8 6.12 -2.53 -0.47
C THR A 8 5.50 -1.26 -1.00
N LEU A 9 4.44 -0.81 -0.34
CA LEU A 9 3.73 0.38 -0.80
C LEU A 9 4.64 1.62 -0.80
N ILE A 10 5.62 1.67 0.11
CA ILE A 10 6.53 2.81 0.15
C ILE A 10 7.45 2.83 -1.07
N ASP A 11 7.68 1.68 -1.70
CA ASP A 11 8.53 1.58 -2.88
C ASP A 11 7.79 1.89 -4.18
N ALA A 12 6.48 1.94 -4.14
CA ALA A 12 5.69 2.13 -5.36
C ALA A 12 5.88 3.56 -5.88
N PRO A 13 6.18 3.73 -7.17
CA PRO A 13 6.30 5.08 -7.70
C PRO A 13 4.95 5.81 -7.66
N VAL A 14 5.01 7.13 -7.45
CA VAL A 14 3.81 7.96 -7.46
C VAL A 14 3.10 7.79 -8.80
N GLY A 15 1.79 7.59 -8.73
CA GLY A 15 0.97 7.45 -9.94
C GLY A 15 0.82 6.05 -10.46
N THR A 16 1.53 5.09 -9.89
CA THR A 16 1.47 3.71 -10.35
C THR A 16 0.41 2.94 -9.58
N PHE A 17 -0.43 2.19 -10.28
CA PHE A 17 -1.41 1.34 -9.63
C PHE A 17 -0.72 0.05 -9.19
N VAL A 18 -0.95 -0.34 -7.94
CA VAL A 18 -0.39 -1.57 -7.40
C VAL A 18 -1.50 -2.36 -6.72
N ARG A 19 -1.31 -3.66 -6.63
CA ARG A 19 -2.27 -4.54 -5.99
C ARG A 19 -1.68 -5.02 -4.67
N ILE A 20 -2.46 -4.94 -3.62
CA ILE A 20 -2.02 -5.37 -2.30
C ILE A 20 -1.96 -6.88 -2.27
N ARG A 21 -0.82 -7.43 -1.83
CA ARG A 21 -0.64 -8.88 -1.76
C ARG A 21 -0.83 -9.40 -0.36
N HIS A 22 -0.18 -8.79 0.61
CA HIS A 22 -0.41 -9.17 2.00
C HIS A 22 0.08 -8.07 2.93
N LEU A 23 -0.37 -8.13 4.16
CA LEU A 23 -0.05 -7.19 5.20
C LEU A 23 0.77 -7.91 6.27
N THR A 24 1.86 -7.29 6.71
CA THR A 24 2.73 -7.89 7.72
C THR A 24 2.69 -7.12 9.02
N SER A 25 1.55 -6.53 9.34
CA SER A 25 1.36 -5.77 10.56
C SER A 25 0.74 -6.64 11.63
N ARG A 26 0.70 -6.12 12.85
CA ARG A 26 -0.04 -6.78 13.91
C ARG A 26 -1.51 -6.89 13.52
N PRO A 27 -2.22 -7.89 14.05
CA PRO A 27 -3.61 -8.11 13.64
C PRO A 27 -4.51 -6.90 13.79
N GLU A 28 -4.37 -6.13 14.87
CA GLU A 28 -5.22 -4.96 15.07
C GLU A 28 -4.93 -3.88 14.03
N ILE A 29 -3.68 -3.75 13.61
CA ILE A 29 -3.31 -2.77 12.59
C ILE A 29 -3.78 -3.25 11.23
N SER A 30 -3.62 -4.53 10.95
CA SER A 30 -4.08 -5.10 9.69
C SER A 30 -5.59 -4.97 9.54
N THR A 31 -6.33 -5.19 10.62
CA THR A 31 -7.77 -5.04 10.60
C THR A 31 -8.15 -3.60 10.27
N ARG A 32 -7.44 -2.64 10.87
CA ARG A 32 -7.73 -1.25 10.61
C ARG A 32 -7.40 -0.87 9.17
N LEU A 33 -6.31 -1.40 8.62
CA LEU A 33 -5.97 -1.15 7.24
C LEU A 33 -7.04 -1.69 6.30
N ARG A 34 -7.56 -2.89 6.60
CA ARG A 34 -8.62 -3.46 5.77
C ARG A 34 -9.89 -2.63 5.83
N GLU A 35 -10.18 -2.05 7.00
CA GLU A 35 -11.34 -1.18 7.13
C GLU A 35 -11.20 0.08 6.29
N LEU A 36 -9.98 0.54 6.09
CA LEU A 36 -9.72 1.70 5.25
C LEU A 36 -9.69 1.36 3.75
N GLY A 37 -9.77 0.08 3.42
CA GLY A 37 -9.75 -0.36 2.04
C GLY A 37 -8.45 -1.01 1.59
N PHE A 38 -7.45 -1.09 2.48
CA PHE A 38 -6.16 -1.70 2.14
C PHE A 38 -6.22 -3.19 2.42
N CYS A 39 -7.08 -3.88 1.70
CA CYS A 39 -7.22 -5.32 1.88
C CYS A 39 -6.53 -6.05 0.74
N GLU A 40 -6.29 -7.33 0.95
CA GLU A 40 -5.62 -8.16 -0.06
C GLU A 40 -6.41 -8.09 -1.36
N ASN A 41 -5.67 -7.98 -2.45
CA ASN A 41 -6.20 -7.86 -3.81
C ASN A 41 -6.77 -6.51 -4.17
N ALA A 42 -6.83 -5.56 -3.24
CA ALA A 42 -7.27 -4.21 -3.57
C ALA A 42 -6.20 -3.53 -4.43
N VAL A 43 -6.64 -2.67 -5.33
CA VAL A 43 -5.76 -1.89 -6.18
C VAL A 43 -5.69 -0.49 -5.61
N VAL A 44 -4.48 -0.01 -5.35
CA VAL A 44 -4.26 1.30 -4.77
C VAL A 44 -3.23 2.05 -5.59
N ARG A 45 -3.18 3.35 -5.41
CA ARG A 45 -2.22 4.19 -6.11
C ARG A 45 -1.67 5.21 -5.12
N CYS A 46 -0.35 5.33 -5.04
CA CYS A 46 0.27 6.37 -4.25
C CYS A 46 0.17 7.68 -5.05
N VAL A 47 -0.39 8.72 -4.47
CA VAL A 47 -0.57 9.99 -5.17
C VAL A 47 0.41 11.06 -4.69
N MET A 48 1.00 10.89 -3.51
CA MET A 48 1.93 11.86 -2.99
C MET A 48 2.81 11.23 -1.92
N LYS A 49 4.06 11.60 -1.87
CA LYS A 49 4.97 11.16 -0.81
C LYS A 49 5.52 12.39 -0.11
N GLY A 50 5.49 12.35 1.22
CA GLY A 50 6.05 13.41 2.03
C GLY A 50 7.15 12.87 2.92
N TYR A 51 7.53 13.67 3.91
CA TYR A 51 8.54 13.25 4.87
C TYR A 51 7.87 12.35 5.90
N GLY A 52 8.16 11.08 5.84
CA GLY A 52 7.63 10.14 6.83
C GLY A 52 6.21 9.69 6.59
N ASN A 53 5.60 10.10 5.50
CA ASN A 53 4.24 9.63 5.19
C ASN A 53 4.00 9.58 3.69
N ILE A 54 2.94 8.89 3.31
CA ILE A 54 2.51 8.86 1.92
C ILE A 54 0.99 9.01 1.91
N ILE A 55 0.47 9.50 0.79
CA ILE A 55 -0.97 9.59 0.59
C ILE A 55 -1.32 8.68 -0.57
N CYS A 56 -2.25 7.77 -0.34
CA CYS A 56 -2.67 6.79 -1.32
C CYS A 56 -4.16 6.96 -1.63
N GLU A 57 -4.53 6.59 -2.83
CA GLU A 57 -5.92 6.59 -3.23
C GLU A 57 -6.38 5.15 -3.26
N VAL A 58 -7.42 4.84 -2.52
CA VAL A 58 -8.00 3.52 -2.45
C VAL A 58 -9.51 3.68 -2.31
N CYS A 59 -10.28 2.96 -3.09
CA CYS A 59 -11.75 3.03 -3.07
C CYS A 59 -12.24 4.46 -3.24
N ASN A 60 -11.60 5.21 -4.14
CA ASN A 60 -11.93 6.61 -4.43
C ASN A 60 -11.77 7.54 -3.24
N THR A 61 -10.98 7.15 -2.28
CA THR A 61 -10.72 7.94 -1.08
C THR A 61 -9.22 8.08 -0.92
N ARG A 62 -8.77 9.23 -0.46
CA ARG A 62 -7.36 9.45 -0.19
C ARG A 62 -7.09 9.21 1.29
N VAL A 63 -6.10 8.39 1.56
CA VAL A 63 -5.74 7.99 2.91
C VAL A 63 -4.26 8.25 3.12
N GLY A 64 -3.92 8.95 4.19
CA GLY A 64 -2.53 9.17 4.56
C GLY A 64 -2.04 8.03 5.43
N LEU A 65 -0.85 7.52 5.13
CA LEU A 65 -0.24 6.46 5.91
C LEU A 65 1.15 6.88 6.34
N ASP A 66 1.50 6.51 7.56
CA ASP A 66 2.86 6.61 8.03
C ASP A 66 3.76 5.72 7.18
N SER A 67 4.98 6.16 6.88
CA SER A 67 5.88 5.39 6.03
C SER A 67 6.26 4.06 6.67
N GLY A 68 6.35 3.99 7.98
CA GLY A 68 6.61 2.72 8.65
C GLY A 68 5.49 1.71 8.41
N LEU A 69 4.25 2.20 8.35
CA LEU A 69 3.10 1.36 8.08
C LEU A 69 3.08 0.95 6.61
N ALA A 70 3.42 1.87 5.71
CA ALA A 70 3.45 1.57 4.29
C ALA A 70 4.48 0.50 3.95
N ARG A 71 5.54 0.40 4.73
CA ARG A 71 6.55 -0.66 4.53
C ARG A 71 6.04 -2.03 4.88
N ARG A 72 4.92 -2.11 5.59
CA ARG A 72 4.31 -3.39 5.97
C ARG A 72 3.25 -3.86 5.00
N ILE A 73 2.97 -3.07 3.98
CA ILE A 73 1.97 -3.43 2.97
C ILE A 73 2.72 -3.89 1.74
N HIS A 74 2.66 -5.18 1.46
CA HIS A 74 3.37 -5.78 0.33
C HIS A 74 2.49 -5.75 -0.90
N VAL A 75 3.04 -5.27 -2.00
CA VAL A 75 2.28 -5.00 -3.22
C VAL A 75 3.00 -5.54 -4.44
N SER A 76 2.27 -5.62 -5.53
CA SER A 76 2.84 -5.90 -6.85
C SER A 76 2.23 -4.92 -7.83
N VAL A 77 2.92 -4.68 -8.93
CA VAL A 77 2.40 -3.78 -9.95
C VAL A 77 1.12 -4.36 -10.51
N SER A 78 0.10 -3.51 -10.62
CA SER A 78 -1.18 -3.94 -11.17
C SER A 78 -1.18 -3.66 -12.67
N GLU A 79 -1.59 -4.64 -13.43
CA GLU A 79 -1.69 -4.44 -14.87
C GLU A 79 -3.11 -4.41 -15.36
#